data_84a6c3368f4136ff8661e12267faffb2
#
_entry.id   84a6c3368f4136ff8661e12267faffb2
#
_cell.length_a   1.000
_cell.length_b   1.000
_cell.length_c   1.000
_cell.angle_alpha   90.00
_cell.angle_beta   90.00
_cell.angle_gamma   90.00
#
_symmetry.space_group_name_H-M   'P 1'
#
loop_
_entity.id
_entity.type
_entity.pdbx_description
1 polymer ?
#
loop_
_entity_poly.entity_id
_entity_poly.type
_entity_poly.pdbx_seq_one_letter_code
_entity_poly.pdbx_strand_id
1 'polypeptide(L)'
;LEAYSDGPCVFRFGQNVQLNDYVHICAMRKIEIGNHVLMASKIYISDNSHGRYDASKENSDPETSPLERSYQIEPVSIGDKTWIGDNVCILPGTRIGRGSVVGANSVVRGVFPDYCVIVGAPARIVKRYDPVRKGWYGTDPRGEFVS
;
A
#
# COMPACT_ATOMS: atom_id res chain seq x y z
N LEU A 1 -15.69 -1.60 -3.76
CA LEU A 1 -15.30 -0.32 -3.16
C LEU A 1 -16.20 -0.07 -1.97
N GLU A 2 -15.62 -0.01 -0.80
CA GLU A 2 -16.37 0.10 0.45
C GLU A 2 -15.79 1.24 1.30
N ALA A 3 -16.68 2.04 1.89
CA ALA A 3 -16.31 3.10 2.82
C ALA A 3 -17.17 2.97 4.08
N TYR A 4 -16.55 2.73 5.21
CA TYR A 4 -17.21 2.59 6.50
C TYR A 4 -16.61 3.59 7.47
N SER A 5 -17.34 4.63 7.87
CA SER A 5 -16.87 5.52 8.92
C SER A 5 -18.01 6.29 9.58
N ASP A 6 -17.85 6.54 10.86
CA ASP A 6 -18.69 7.46 11.63
C ASP A 6 -18.26 8.93 11.44
N GLY A 7 -17.35 9.20 10.51
CA GLY A 7 -16.78 10.51 10.20
C GLY A 7 -16.42 10.66 8.73
N PRO A 8 -15.87 11.80 8.30
CA PRO A 8 -15.53 12.04 6.92
C PRO A 8 -14.47 11.05 6.43
N CYS A 9 -14.86 10.19 5.50
CA CYS A 9 -13.94 9.30 4.79
C CYS A 9 -13.48 9.98 3.50
N VAL A 10 -12.17 10.02 3.27
CA VAL A 10 -11.57 10.53 2.05
C VAL A 10 -11.07 9.36 1.20
N PHE A 11 -11.77 9.12 0.12
CA PHE A 11 -11.34 8.20 -0.93
C PHE A 11 -11.12 9.01 -2.20
N ARG A 12 -9.87 9.12 -2.63
CA ARG A 12 -9.52 9.97 -3.76
C ARG A 12 -8.76 9.21 -4.83
N PHE A 13 -9.24 9.31 -6.05
CA PHE A 13 -8.52 8.94 -7.27
C PHE A 13 -8.04 10.18 -7.99
N GLY A 14 -6.82 10.13 -8.50
CA GLY A 14 -6.31 11.09 -9.47
C GLY A 14 -6.88 10.87 -10.87
N GLN A 15 -6.27 11.53 -11.84
CA GLN A 15 -6.63 11.40 -13.25
C GLN A 15 -5.98 10.17 -13.88
N ASN A 16 -6.64 9.58 -14.88
CA ASN A 16 -6.12 8.46 -15.68
C ASN A 16 -5.68 7.25 -14.81
N VAL A 17 -6.47 6.92 -13.81
CA VAL A 17 -6.28 5.69 -13.03
C VAL A 17 -6.99 4.54 -13.73
N GLN A 18 -6.25 3.47 -13.97
CA GLN A 18 -6.79 2.26 -14.57
C GLN A 18 -6.81 1.13 -13.54
N LEU A 19 -7.98 0.52 -13.39
CA LEU A 19 -8.21 -0.65 -12.54
C LEU A 19 -8.64 -1.81 -13.45
N ASN A 20 -8.01 -2.97 -13.28
CA ASN A 20 -8.44 -4.20 -13.89
C ASN A 20 -9.46 -4.93 -12.99
N ASP A 21 -9.61 -6.24 -13.18
CA ASP A 21 -10.68 -6.98 -12.54
C ASP A 21 -10.43 -7.26 -11.05
N TYR A 22 -11.51 -7.30 -10.28
CA TYR A 22 -11.49 -7.72 -8.87
C TYR A 22 -10.57 -6.89 -7.97
N VAL A 23 -10.49 -5.59 -8.20
CA VAL A 23 -9.80 -4.67 -7.27
C VAL A 23 -10.75 -4.33 -6.13
N HIS A 24 -10.35 -4.69 -4.90
CA HIS A 24 -11.11 -4.41 -3.69
C HIS A 24 -10.41 -3.34 -2.87
N ILE A 25 -11.08 -2.23 -2.62
CA ILE A 25 -10.56 -1.12 -1.82
C ILE A 25 -11.53 -0.83 -0.69
N CYS A 26 -11.05 -0.93 0.55
CA CYS A 26 -11.81 -0.70 1.76
C CYS A 26 -11.23 0.49 2.53
N ALA A 27 -11.96 1.60 2.55
CA ALA A 27 -11.54 2.83 3.23
C ALA A 27 -12.45 3.16 4.42
N MET A 28 -11.84 3.39 5.58
CA MET A 28 -12.52 3.91 6.77
C MET A 28 -12.16 5.37 7.05
N ARG A 29 -10.95 5.80 6.71
CA ARG A 29 -10.49 7.16 6.97
C ARG A 29 -9.96 7.83 5.72
N LYS A 30 -8.91 7.26 5.10
CA LYS A 30 -8.26 7.94 3.98
C LYS A 30 -7.44 6.99 3.12
N ILE A 31 -7.83 6.89 1.85
CA ILE A 31 -7.03 6.25 0.79
C ILE A 31 -6.92 7.24 -0.37
N GLU A 32 -5.70 7.57 -0.75
CA GLU A 32 -5.40 8.44 -1.88
C GLU A 32 -4.58 7.70 -2.93
N ILE A 33 -5.08 7.72 -4.16
CA ILE A 33 -4.42 7.15 -5.34
C ILE A 33 -4.13 8.29 -6.30
N GLY A 34 -2.87 8.45 -6.66
CA GLY A 34 -2.39 9.54 -7.52
C GLY A 34 -2.83 9.42 -8.97
N ASN A 35 -2.22 10.24 -9.82
CA ASN A 35 -2.51 10.29 -11.26
C ASN A 35 -1.76 9.20 -12.01
N HIS A 36 -2.33 8.71 -13.11
CA HIS A 36 -1.69 7.75 -14.02
C HIS A 36 -1.25 6.46 -13.32
N VAL A 37 -2.02 5.99 -12.36
CA VAL A 37 -1.77 4.72 -11.66
C VAL A 37 -2.42 3.58 -12.42
N LEU A 38 -1.66 2.51 -12.63
CA LEU A 38 -2.15 1.27 -13.23
C LEU A 38 -2.21 0.18 -12.17
N MET A 39 -3.38 -0.37 -11.97
CA MET A 39 -3.61 -1.53 -11.10
C MET A 39 -4.03 -2.73 -11.94
N ALA A 40 -3.29 -3.83 -11.80
CA ALA A 40 -3.67 -5.10 -12.39
C ALA A 40 -4.88 -5.72 -11.66
N SER A 41 -5.04 -7.02 -11.69
CA SER A 41 -6.22 -7.69 -11.14
C SER A 41 -6.01 -8.23 -9.73
N LYS A 42 -7.11 -8.45 -9.00
CA LYS A 42 -7.14 -9.08 -7.67
C LYS A 42 -6.28 -8.33 -6.64
N ILE A 43 -6.35 -7.03 -6.65
CA ILE A 43 -5.63 -6.18 -5.69
C ILE A 43 -6.54 -5.88 -4.51
N TYR A 44 -5.97 -5.95 -3.30
CA TYR A 44 -6.62 -5.53 -2.06
C TYR A 44 -5.90 -4.33 -1.47
N ILE A 45 -6.65 -3.26 -1.16
CA ILE A 45 -6.14 -2.07 -0.49
C ILE A 45 -7.04 -1.75 0.69
N SER A 46 -6.46 -1.57 1.89
CA SER A 46 -7.23 -1.16 3.07
C SER A 46 -6.41 -0.23 3.95
N ASP A 47 -7.10 0.76 4.54
CA ASP A 47 -6.55 1.63 5.57
C ASP A 47 -6.89 1.19 6.99
N ASN A 48 -7.49 0.01 7.14
CA ASN A 48 -7.99 -0.46 8.43
C ASN A 48 -7.76 -1.96 8.64
N SER A 49 -7.73 -2.36 9.91
CA SER A 49 -7.69 -3.76 10.33
C SER A 49 -8.52 -3.95 11.60
N HIS A 50 -9.06 -5.17 11.78
CA HIS A 50 -9.75 -5.56 12.99
C HIS A 50 -8.76 -5.87 14.11
N GLY A 51 -8.63 -4.95 15.05
CA GLY A 51 -7.73 -5.11 16.19
C GLY A 51 -6.35 -4.49 16.01
N ARG A 52 -5.63 -4.42 17.11
CA ARG A 52 -4.27 -3.88 17.21
C ARG A 52 -3.34 -4.95 17.79
N TYR A 53 -2.18 -5.14 17.16
CA TYR A 53 -1.24 -6.24 17.45
C TYR A 53 0.22 -5.76 17.48
N ASP A 54 0.45 -4.54 17.95
CA ASP A 54 1.73 -3.83 17.87
C ASP A 54 2.49 -3.73 19.21
N ALA A 55 2.13 -4.58 20.17
CA ALA A 55 2.67 -4.58 21.53
C ALA A 55 2.41 -3.28 22.32
N SER A 56 1.44 -2.47 21.88
CA SER A 56 0.96 -1.31 22.64
C SER A 56 0.07 -1.70 23.83
N LYS A 57 -0.21 -0.75 24.71
CA LYS A 57 -1.16 -0.96 25.83
C LYS A 57 -2.60 -1.22 25.37
N GLU A 58 -2.91 -0.90 24.10
CA GLU A 58 -4.23 -1.03 23.51
C GLU A 58 -4.36 -2.28 22.62
N ASN A 59 -3.48 -3.25 22.79
CA ASN A 59 -3.57 -4.50 22.06
C ASN A 59 -4.92 -5.19 22.24
N SER A 60 -5.39 -5.77 21.17
CA SER A 60 -6.63 -6.56 21.21
C SER A 60 -6.43 -7.88 21.93
N ASP A 61 -7.38 -8.21 22.81
CA ASP A 61 -7.41 -9.51 23.47
C ASP A 61 -7.79 -10.59 22.44
N PRO A 62 -7.03 -11.69 22.32
CA PRO A 62 -7.31 -12.76 21.38
C PRO A 62 -8.65 -13.46 21.60
N GLU A 63 -9.18 -13.47 22.82
CA GLU A 63 -10.48 -14.04 23.14
C GLU A 63 -11.66 -13.14 22.73
N THR A 64 -11.40 -11.86 22.45
CA THR A 64 -12.43 -10.96 21.91
C THR A 64 -12.73 -11.31 20.45
N SER A 65 -14.01 -11.44 20.11
CA SER A 65 -14.43 -11.63 18.71
C SER A 65 -13.81 -10.58 17.79
N PRO A 66 -13.25 -10.95 16.63
CA PRO A 66 -12.67 -9.96 15.70
C PRO A 66 -13.61 -8.82 15.32
N LEU A 67 -14.91 -9.06 15.25
CA LEU A 67 -15.92 -8.04 14.94
C LEU A 67 -16.08 -7.01 16.07
N GLU A 68 -15.73 -7.37 17.29
CA GLU A 68 -15.83 -6.50 18.47
C GLU A 68 -14.51 -5.78 18.80
N ARG A 69 -13.41 -6.13 18.12
CA ARG A 69 -12.12 -5.48 18.32
C ARG A 69 -12.13 -4.08 17.70
N SER A 70 -11.51 -3.14 18.41
CA SER A 70 -11.32 -1.78 17.89
C SER A 70 -10.54 -1.79 16.59
N TYR A 71 -10.96 -0.98 15.63
CA TYR A 71 -10.22 -0.82 14.38
C TYR A 71 -8.90 -0.09 14.60
N GLN A 72 -7.84 -0.59 13.96
CA GLN A 72 -6.63 0.18 13.74
C GLN A 72 -6.74 0.84 12.36
N ILE A 73 -6.68 2.17 12.30
CA ILE A 73 -6.87 2.93 11.07
C ILE A 73 -5.61 3.72 10.77
N GLU A 74 -4.99 3.44 9.63
CA GLU A 74 -3.78 4.11 9.16
C GLU A 74 -3.92 4.45 7.68
N PRO A 75 -3.90 5.75 7.30
CA PRO A 75 -4.09 6.17 5.92
C PRO A 75 -3.12 5.51 4.93
N VAL A 76 -3.61 5.31 3.71
CA VAL A 76 -2.83 4.75 2.59
C VAL A 76 -2.69 5.78 1.49
N SER A 77 -1.50 5.91 0.92
CA SER A 77 -1.26 6.74 -0.25
C SER A 77 -0.41 6.03 -1.30
N ILE A 78 -0.82 6.17 -2.56
CA ILE A 78 -0.12 5.63 -3.72
C ILE A 78 0.21 6.79 -4.64
N GLY A 79 1.50 7.00 -4.88
CA GLY A 79 2.01 8.11 -5.69
C GLY A 79 1.69 7.98 -7.18
N ASP A 80 1.81 9.10 -7.88
CA ASP A 80 1.57 9.18 -9.33
C ASP A 80 2.42 8.17 -10.09
N LYS A 81 1.90 7.70 -11.23
CA LYS A 81 2.63 6.82 -12.16
C LYS A 81 3.14 5.52 -11.54
N THR A 82 2.44 5.02 -10.53
CA THR A 82 2.74 3.73 -9.91
C THR A 82 2.04 2.61 -10.68
N TRP A 83 2.76 1.52 -10.86
CA TRP A 83 2.19 0.28 -11.39
C TRP A 83 2.12 -0.77 -10.28
N ILE A 84 0.93 -1.32 -10.05
CA ILE A 84 0.68 -2.38 -9.08
C ILE A 84 0.31 -3.66 -9.83
N GLY A 85 1.13 -4.70 -9.65
CA GLY A 85 0.96 -6.01 -10.28
C GLY A 85 -0.23 -6.80 -9.72
N ASP A 86 -0.49 -7.94 -10.31
CA ASP A 86 -1.58 -8.82 -9.91
C ASP A 86 -1.44 -9.33 -8.48
N ASN A 87 -2.57 -9.52 -7.82
CA ASN A 87 -2.62 -10.21 -6.52
C ASN A 87 -1.84 -9.51 -5.40
N VAL A 88 -1.72 -8.20 -5.48
CA VAL A 88 -1.03 -7.38 -4.47
C VAL A 88 -1.99 -7.03 -3.33
N CYS A 89 -1.47 -7.12 -2.11
CA CYS A 89 -2.17 -6.70 -0.90
C CYS A 89 -1.47 -5.45 -0.33
N ILE A 90 -2.17 -4.33 -0.25
CA ILE A 90 -1.66 -3.08 0.34
C ILE A 90 -2.33 -2.86 1.68
N LEU A 91 -1.52 -2.92 2.74
CA LEU A 91 -1.97 -2.89 4.12
C LEU A 91 -2.03 -1.47 4.70
N PRO A 92 -2.76 -1.26 5.81
CA PRO A 92 -2.86 0.03 6.46
C PRO A 92 -1.51 0.69 6.72
N GLY A 93 -1.44 2.03 6.58
CA GLY A 93 -0.24 2.82 6.79
C GLY A 93 0.75 2.82 5.63
N THR A 94 0.45 2.15 4.53
CA THR A 94 1.35 2.09 3.37
C THR A 94 1.40 3.42 2.65
N ARG A 95 2.62 3.87 2.33
CA ARG A 95 2.88 5.01 1.45
C ARG A 95 3.85 4.58 0.36
N ILE A 96 3.41 4.65 -0.88
CA ILE A 96 4.24 4.33 -2.04
C ILE A 96 4.53 5.60 -2.80
N GLY A 97 5.81 5.91 -2.96
CA GLY A 97 6.26 7.07 -3.72
C GLY A 97 5.96 6.96 -5.21
N ARG A 98 5.99 8.10 -5.91
CA ARG A 98 5.67 8.19 -7.33
C ARG A 98 6.58 7.32 -8.19
N GLY A 99 6.10 6.91 -9.36
CA GLY A 99 6.87 6.19 -10.36
C GLY A 99 7.37 4.83 -9.91
N SER A 100 6.74 4.24 -8.89
CA SER A 100 7.14 2.95 -8.32
C SER A 100 6.45 1.79 -9.01
N VAL A 101 7.00 0.61 -8.83
CA VAL A 101 6.45 -0.66 -9.33
C VAL A 101 6.30 -1.60 -8.15
N VAL A 102 5.12 -2.17 -7.98
CA VAL A 102 4.87 -3.24 -7.01
C VAL A 102 4.71 -4.55 -7.77
N GLY A 103 5.60 -5.50 -7.52
CA GLY A 103 5.56 -6.80 -8.17
C GLY A 103 4.37 -7.65 -7.72
N ALA A 104 3.91 -8.54 -8.62
CA ALA A 104 2.80 -9.43 -8.34
C ALA A 104 3.01 -10.25 -7.06
N ASN A 105 1.91 -10.62 -6.39
CA ASN A 105 1.89 -11.42 -5.16
C ASN A 105 2.62 -10.78 -3.96
N SER A 106 2.79 -9.48 -3.97
CA SER A 106 3.43 -8.75 -2.86
C SER A 106 2.42 -8.41 -1.76
N VAL A 107 2.91 -8.42 -0.52
CA VAL A 107 2.19 -7.90 0.65
C VAL A 107 2.95 -6.68 1.16
N VAL A 108 2.37 -5.49 0.97
CA VAL A 108 3.05 -4.21 1.10
C VAL A 108 2.59 -3.49 2.35
N ARG A 109 3.53 -3.14 3.23
CA ARG A 109 3.31 -2.28 4.39
C ARG A 109 4.54 -1.41 4.64
N GLY A 110 4.33 -0.16 4.96
CA GLY A 110 5.39 0.79 5.30
C GLY A 110 5.51 1.95 4.31
N VAL A 111 6.61 2.68 4.42
CA VAL A 111 6.87 3.88 3.63
C VAL A 111 7.98 3.59 2.62
N PHE A 112 7.68 3.79 1.35
CA PHE A 112 8.59 3.54 0.23
C PHE A 112 8.82 4.84 -0.52
N PRO A 113 10.09 5.25 -0.74
CA PRO A 113 10.41 6.46 -1.47
C PRO A 113 10.01 6.37 -2.95
N ASP A 114 10.15 7.49 -3.66
CA ASP A 114 9.88 7.54 -5.10
C ASP A 114 10.79 6.58 -5.88
N TYR A 115 10.27 6.12 -7.00
CA TYR A 115 11.01 5.35 -8.01
C TYR A 115 11.59 4.04 -7.48
N CYS A 116 10.79 3.28 -6.76
CA CYS A 116 11.17 1.96 -6.23
C CYS A 116 10.53 0.81 -7.02
N VAL A 117 11.23 -0.31 -7.09
CA VAL A 117 10.65 -1.63 -7.36
C VAL A 117 10.54 -2.36 -6.03
N ILE A 118 9.31 -2.69 -5.67
CA ILE A 118 8.92 -3.24 -4.37
C ILE A 118 8.34 -4.63 -4.60
N VAL A 119 8.89 -5.66 -3.98
CA VAL A 119 8.43 -7.05 -4.18
C VAL A 119 8.48 -7.87 -2.90
N GLY A 120 7.67 -8.90 -2.84
CA GLY A 120 7.72 -9.94 -1.81
C GLY A 120 6.62 -9.83 -0.74
N ALA A 121 6.65 -10.79 0.17
CA ALA A 121 5.76 -10.87 1.33
C ALA A 121 6.55 -11.31 2.57
N PRO A 122 6.92 -10.39 3.47
CA PRO A 122 6.70 -8.94 3.44
C PRO A 122 7.50 -8.26 2.32
N ALA A 123 6.89 -7.26 1.68
CA ALA A 123 7.52 -6.59 0.54
C ALA A 123 8.73 -5.74 0.96
N ARG A 124 9.73 -5.72 0.09
CA ARG A 124 10.98 -4.97 0.27
C ARG A 124 11.34 -4.26 -1.04
N ILE A 125 12.09 -3.17 -0.92
CA ILE A 125 12.69 -2.51 -2.07
C ILE A 125 13.80 -3.42 -2.61
N VAL A 126 13.80 -3.66 -3.91
CA VAL A 126 14.83 -4.47 -4.58
C VAL A 126 15.59 -3.68 -5.64
N LYS A 127 14.99 -2.60 -6.16
CA LYS A 127 15.63 -1.68 -7.09
C LYS A 127 15.12 -0.26 -6.87
N ARG A 128 15.95 0.70 -7.26
CA ARG A 128 15.54 2.11 -7.42
C ARG A 128 16.03 2.66 -8.74
N TYR A 129 15.31 3.64 -9.26
CA TYR A 129 15.76 4.41 -10.40
C TYR A 129 16.82 5.42 -9.98
N ASP A 130 17.96 5.38 -10.65
CA ASP A 130 19.04 6.36 -10.47
C ASP A 130 18.95 7.41 -11.60
N PRO A 131 18.62 8.66 -11.31
CA PRO A 131 18.46 9.69 -12.35
C PRO A 131 19.79 10.10 -13.00
N VAL A 132 20.91 9.88 -12.31
CA VAL A 132 22.25 10.20 -12.85
C VAL A 132 22.68 9.13 -13.85
N ARG A 133 22.59 7.86 -13.46
CA ARG A 133 22.91 6.72 -14.33
C ARG A 133 21.79 6.36 -15.30
N LYS A 134 20.60 7.00 -15.17
CA LYS A 134 19.39 6.80 -15.99
C LYS A 134 18.98 5.33 -16.11
N GLY A 135 18.89 4.63 -14.96
CA GLY A 135 18.53 3.22 -14.95
C GLY A 135 18.07 2.72 -13.60
N TRP A 136 17.53 1.49 -13.60
CA TRP A 136 17.08 0.79 -12.41
C TRP A 136 18.20 -0.10 -11.87
N TYR A 137 18.66 0.18 -10.66
CA TYR A 137 19.77 -0.53 -10.04
C TYR A 137 19.34 -1.20 -8.73
N GLY A 138 19.98 -2.31 -8.41
CA GLY A 138 19.74 -3.06 -7.20
C GLY A 138 19.98 -2.24 -5.93
N THR A 139 19.21 -2.53 -4.91
CA THR A 139 19.32 -1.88 -3.60
C THR A 139 19.31 -2.90 -2.46
N ASP A 140 19.73 -2.45 -1.29
CA ASP A 140 19.39 -3.14 -0.05
C ASP A 140 17.89 -2.97 0.28
N PRO A 141 17.34 -3.68 1.30
CA PRO A 141 15.93 -3.56 1.67
C PRO A 141 15.49 -2.15 2.12
N ARG A 142 16.40 -1.26 2.44
CA ARG A 142 16.12 0.14 2.80
C ARG A 142 16.08 1.06 1.58
N GLY A 143 16.45 0.54 0.40
CA GLY A 143 16.48 1.30 -0.84
C GLY A 143 17.82 2.01 -1.10
N GLU A 144 18.87 1.67 -0.39
CA GLU A 144 20.22 2.18 -0.67
C GLU A 144 20.87 1.34 -1.77
N PHE A 145 21.48 2.00 -2.76
CA PHE A 145 22.12 1.30 -3.86
C PHE A 145 23.24 0.38 -3.38
N VAL A 146 23.22 -0.84 -3.87
CA VAL A 146 24.33 -1.79 -3.67
C VAL A 146 25.30 -1.68 -4.82
N SER A 147 26.57 -1.81 -4.52
CA SER A 147 27.66 -1.73 -5.50
C SER A 147 27.71 -2.98 -6.38
#